data_a50c20494f47da659c85fda592b056cf
#
_entry.id   a50c20494f47da659c85fda592b056cf
#
_cell.length_a   1.000
_cell.length_b   1.000
_cell.length_c   1.000
_cell.angle_alpha   90.00
_cell.angle_beta   90.00
_cell.angle_gamma   90.00
#
_symmetry.space_group_name_H-M   'P 1'
#
loop_
_entity.id
_entity.type
_entity.pdbx_description
1 polymer ?
#
loop_
_entity_poly.entity_id
_entity_poly.type
_entity_poly.pdbx_seq_one_letter_code
_entity_poly.pdbx_strand_id
1 'polypeptide(L)'
;QPLTAGALQILPTLAARVGQHERSLFSFLRETDLSSTVGIEQVYAAFSDALRGDVASFGETDRRIGDRGIVDVALGYNPAGHVAELCGSETFALLSVTDRDVLHANCERQMRLILATVRWLLERGVGPFFSILGEEYLVPPLHGPKDFDDFNVRYDRPILDVIHDAGGYVHIHCHGRIAKVLPGFLALGADVLHPFEGPPMGDITPAEAQRVVGGRLCLEGNIQINRMYEATPEEVRAETEALIADVYGRGTPLIVSPTASPYIRGSGETCFPQYRAMVDAVLAHRST
;
A
#
# COMPACT_ATOMS: atom_id res chain seq x y z
N GLN A 1 11.67 -19.39 11.22
CA GLN A 1 10.48 -19.93 11.90
C GLN A 1 9.56 -18.78 12.26
N PRO A 2 8.24 -18.93 12.11
CA PRO A 2 7.26 -17.92 12.53
C PRO A 2 7.43 -17.58 14.02
N LEU A 3 7.18 -16.33 14.36
CA LEU A 3 7.22 -15.89 15.75
C LEU A 3 5.94 -16.33 16.47
N THR A 4 6.10 -16.80 17.69
CA THR A 4 4.97 -17.16 18.57
C THR A 4 4.36 -15.91 19.22
N ALA A 5 3.15 -16.04 19.81
CA ALA A 5 2.52 -14.97 20.58
C ALA A 5 3.46 -14.42 21.67
N GLY A 6 4.16 -15.29 22.38
CA GLY A 6 5.14 -14.88 23.40
C GLY A 6 6.32 -14.09 22.81
N ALA A 7 6.82 -14.49 21.64
CA ALA A 7 7.87 -13.74 20.94
C ALA A 7 7.39 -12.36 20.49
N LEU A 8 6.15 -12.23 19.99
CA LEU A 8 5.57 -10.94 19.62
C LEU A 8 5.36 -10.01 20.83
N GLN A 9 5.02 -10.55 21.99
CA GLN A 9 4.88 -9.76 23.22
C GLN A 9 6.20 -9.12 23.68
N ILE A 10 7.33 -9.82 23.49
CA ILE A 10 8.66 -9.35 23.91
C ILE A 10 9.43 -8.67 22.79
N LEU A 11 8.96 -8.70 21.55
CA LEU A 11 9.60 -7.98 20.45
C LEU A 11 9.42 -6.47 20.65
N PRO A 12 10.46 -5.77 21.05
CA PRO A 12 10.35 -4.31 21.18
C PRO A 12 10.25 -3.62 19.83
N THR A 13 10.61 -4.28 18.73
CA THR A 13 10.70 -3.63 17.42
C THR A 13 10.70 -4.58 16.23
N LEU A 14 10.41 -4.05 15.09
CA LEU A 14 10.49 -4.54 13.72
C LEU A 14 11.87 -5.02 13.25
N ALA A 15 12.85 -4.91 14.08
CA ALA A 15 14.26 -4.97 13.75
C ALA A 15 14.80 -6.30 13.22
N ALA A 16 14.01 -7.36 13.18
CA ALA A 16 14.57 -8.69 12.95
C ALA A 16 14.92 -9.01 11.48
N ARG A 17 14.51 -8.21 10.50
CA ARG A 17 14.65 -8.58 9.08
C ARG A 17 15.33 -7.60 8.14
N VAL A 18 15.78 -6.46 8.61
CA VAL A 18 16.39 -5.47 7.72
C VAL A 18 17.91 -5.61 7.65
N GLY A 19 18.49 -5.29 6.51
CA GLY A 19 19.83 -5.63 6.11
C GLY A 19 20.99 -5.08 6.96
N GLN A 20 22.24 -5.44 6.62
CA GLN A 20 23.43 -5.19 7.42
C GLN A 20 23.72 -3.70 7.71
N HIS A 21 23.23 -2.78 6.90
CA HIS A 21 23.43 -1.34 7.08
C HIS A 21 22.60 -0.72 8.22
N GLU A 22 21.61 -1.44 8.70
CA GLU A 22 20.62 -0.96 9.68
C GLU A 22 20.82 -1.58 11.08
N ARG A 23 21.86 -2.41 11.28
CA ARG A 23 22.10 -3.10 12.57
C ARG A 23 22.21 -2.15 13.76
N SER A 24 22.81 -0.98 13.58
CA SER A 24 22.94 0.01 14.66
C SER A 24 21.61 0.65 15.02
N LEU A 25 20.80 0.95 14.01
CA LEU A 25 19.45 1.47 14.20
C LEU A 25 18.54 0.43 14.85
N PHE A 26 18.68 -0.83 14.46
CA PHE A 26 17.91 -1.93 15.03
C PHE A 26 18.28 -2.26 16.46
N SER A 27 19.57 -2.19 16.82
CA SER A 27 20.00 -2.31 18.21
C SER A 27 19.33 -1.23 19.05
N PHE A 28 19.36 0.01 18.58
CA PHE A 28 18.71 1.15 19.22
C PHE A 28 17.17 0.94 19.35
N LEU A 29 16.50 0.49 18.30
CA LEU A 29 15.06 0.21 18.33
C LEU A 29 14.68 -0.91 19.31
N ARG A 30 15.54 -1.93 19.48
CA ARG A 30 15.35 -3.00 20.48
C ARG A 30 15.40 -2.49 21.91
N GLU A 31 16.25 -1.53 22.17
CA GLU A 31 16.50 -0.97 23.50
C GLU A 31 15.51 0.15 23.84
N THR A 32 14.78 0.66 22.85
CA THR A 32 13.87 1.78 23.02
C THR A 32 12.46 1.29 23.39
N ASP A 33 11.87 1.86 24.42
CA ASP A 33 10.47 1.62 24.79
C ASP A 33 9.51 2.34 23.84
N LEU A 34 9.09 1.65 22.79
CA LEU A 34 8.13 2.17 21.80
C LEU A 34 6.69 2.26 22.32
N SER A 35 6.43 1.84 23.56
CA SER A 35 5.14 2.03 24.21
C SER A 35 4.96 3.43 24.78
N SER A 36 6.06 4.17 24.93
CA SER A 36 6.10 5.53 25.48
C SER A 36 6.29 6.59 24.38
N THR A 37 5.74 7.78 24.59
CA THR A 37 5.97 8.94 23.73
C THR A 37 7.45 9.29 23.64
N VAL A 38 8.16 9.21 24.76
CA VAL A 38 9.61 9.47 24.83
C VAL A 38 10.41 8.49 23.96
N GLY A 39 10.05 7.21 24.00
CA GLY A 39 10.69 6.21 23.15
C GLY A 39 10.46 6.44 21.67
N ILE A 40 9.23 6.85 21.27
CA ILE A 40 8.91 7.22 19.91
C ILE A 40 9.71 8.46 19.45
N GLU A 41 9.83 9.47 20.29
CA GLU A 41 10.63 10.67 19.99
C GLU A 41 12.13 10.34 19.83
N GLN A 42 12.67 9.41 20.60
CA GLN A 42 14.04 8.94 20.45
C GLN A 42 14.26 8.21 19.12
N VAL A 43 13.33 7.34 18.73
CA VAL A 43 13.35 6.69 17.40
C VAL A 43 13.32 7.75 16.30
N TYR A 44 12.42 8.70 16.41
CA TYR A 44 12.27 9.79 15.47
C TYR A 44 13.56 10.63 15.31
N ALA A 45 14.23 10.96 16.42
CA ALA A 45 15.49 11.68 16.40
C ALA A 45 16.60 10.87 15.71
N ALA A 46 16.66 9.56 15.95
CA ALA A 46 17.64 8.67 15.31
C ALA A 46 17.38 8.50 13.81
N PHE A 47 16.12 8.38 13.40
CA PHE A 47 15.75 8.32 11.97
C PHE A 47 15.99 9.64 11.25
N SER A 48 15.91 10.79 11.93
CA SER A 48 16.04 12.09 11.29
C SER A 48 17.36 12.26 10.55
N ASP A 49 18.44 11.72 11.06
CA ASP A 49 19.76 11.79 10.42
C ASP A 49 19.87 10.83 9.21
N ALA A 50 19.30 9.65 9.32
CA ALA A 50 19.25 8.69 8.22
C ALA A 50 18.35 9.18 7.05
N LEU A 51 17.25 9.84 7.37
CA LEU A 51 16.27 10.32 6.38
C LEU A 51 16.62 11.67 5.73
N ARG A 52 17.61 12.41 6.22
CA ARG A 52 18.02 13.71 5.63
C ARG A 52 18.42 13.61 4.17
N GLY A 53 19.12 12.55 3.79
CA GLY A 53 19.49 12.29 2.41
C GLY A 53 18.27 12.04 1.51
N ASP A 54 17.29 11.33 2.04
CA ASP A 54 16.06 10.98 1.30
C ASP A 54 15.16 12.18 1.09
N VAL A 55 15.06 13.10 2.08
CA VAL A 55 14.29 14.35 1.92
C VAL A 55 14.88 15.24 0.84
N ALA A 56 16.21 15.36 0.79
CA ALA A 56 16.87 16.13 -0.27
C ALA A 56 16.66 15.51 -1.67
N SER A 57 16.76 14.19 -1.76
CA SER A 57 16.52 13.39 -2.97
C SER A 57 15.08 13.51 -3.45
N PHE A 58 14.11 13.49 -2.52
CA PHE A 58 12.70 13.73 -2.83
C PHE A 58 12.52 15.08 -3.51
N GLY A 59 12.96 16.17 -2.89
CA GLY A 59 12.81 17.51 -3.42
C GLY A 59 13.52 17.74 -4.78
N GLU A 60 14.65 17.07 -5.03
CA GLU A 60 15.30 17.08 -6.33
C GLU A 60 14.48 16.33 -7.38
N THR A 61 13.98 15.16 -7.04
CA THR A 61 13.16 14.33 -7.93
C THR A 61 11.85 15.03 -8.28
N ASP A 62 11.18 15.61 -7.31
CA ASP A 62 9.92 16.35 -7.49
C ASP A 62 10.11 17.53 -8.45
N ARG A 63 11.13 18.35 -8.24
CA ARG A 63 11.46 19.44 -9.16
C ARG A 63 11.78 18.96 -10.57
N ARG A 64 12.46 17.82 -10.72
CA ARG A 64 12.82 17.23 -12.02
C ARG A 64 11.61 16.66 -12.74
N ILE A 65 10.68 16.05 -12.03
CA ILE A 65 9.42 15.54 -12.58
C ILE A 65 8.50 16.70 -12.97
N GLY A 66 8.31 17.68 -12.07
CA GLY A 66 7.44 18.83 -12.29
C GLY A 66 6.03 18.41 -12.65
N ASP A 67 5.45 18.99 -13.70
CA ASP A 67 4.08 18.70 -14.17
C ASP A 67 3.93 17.40 -14.99
N ARG A 68 5.01 16.64 -15.18
CA ARG A 68 4.99 15.40 -15.96
C ARG A 68 4.54 14.17 -15.16
N GLY A 69 4.40 14.28 -13.85
CA GLY A 69 4.01 13.15 -13.02
C GLY A 69 3.94 13.50 -11.53
N ILE A 70 3.75 12.48 -10.72
CA ILE A 70 3.65 12.54 -9.27
C ILE A 70 4.84 11.80 -8.67
N VAL A 71 5.43 12.35 -7.61
CA VAL A 71 6.41 11.65 -6.79
C VAL A 71 5.72 11.11 -5.57
N ASP A 72 5.65 9.80 -5.47
CA ASP A 72 5.05 9.09 -4.37
C ASP A 72 6.06 8.80 -3.26
N VAL A 73 5.62 8.89 -2.01
CA VAL A 73 6.41 8.60 -0.81
C VAL A 73 5.99 7.27 -0.24
N ALA A 74 6.76 6.22 -0.50
CA ALA A 74 6.46 4.88 0.00
C ALA A 74 6.74 4.78 1.51
N LEU A 75 5.69 4.60 2.31
CA LEU A 75 5.78 4.40 3.76
C LEU A 75 6.08 2.94 4.13
N GLY A 76 5.96 2.01 3.15
CA GLY A 76 6.13 0.58 3.37
C GLY A 76 4.86 -0.08 3.89
N TYR A 77 5.04 -1.14 4.70
CA TYR A 77 3.91 -1.89 5.23
C TYR A 77 3.07 -1.08 6.22
N ASN A 78 1.75 -1.27 6.14
CA ASN A 78 0.83 -0.79 7.18
C ASN A 78 1.07 -1.50 8.52
N PRO A 79 0.49 -1.03 9.64
CA PRO A 79 0.70 -1.62 10.97
C PRO A 79 0.46 -3.12 11.04
N ALA A 80 -0.64 -3.61 10.47
CA ALA A 80 -0.97 -5.04 10.49
C ALA A 80 -0.08 -5.86 9.55
N GLY A 81 0.21 -5.36 8.36
CA GLY A 81 1.13 -5.98 7.41
C GLY A 81 2.53 -6.15 7.99
N HIS A 82 3.03 -5.16 8.71
CA HIS A 82 4.28 -5.29 9.44
C HIS A 82 4.28 -6.44 10.45
N VAL A 83 3.22 -6.55 11.24
CA VAL A 83 3.10 -7.63 12.24
C VAL A 83 3.00 -8.98 11.52
N ALA A 84 2.22 -9.05 10.44
CA ALA A 84 2.07 -10.28 9.65
C ALA A 84 3.39 -10.68 8.97
N GLU A 85 4.17 -9.73 8.47
CA GLU A 85 5.52 -9.99 7.91
C GLU A 85 6.48 -10.58 8.96
N LEU A 86 6.40 -10.11 10.20
CA LEU A 86 7.24 -10.60 11.29
C LEU A 86 6.87 -12.02 11.75
N CYS A 87 5.58 -12.32 11.90
CA CYS A 87 5.14 -13.60 12.45
C CYS A 87 4.75 -14.62 11.38
N GLY A 88 4.50 -14.19 10.16
CA GLY A 88 3.93 -14.99 9.07
C GLY A 88 2.40 -14.96 9.08
N SER A 89 1.80 -15.06 7.87
CA SER A 89 0.34 -14.96 7.67
C SER A 89 -0.45 -16.00 8.46
N GLU A 90 0.03 -17.25 8.54
CA GLU A 90 -0.64 -18.31 9.30
C GLU A 90 -0.65 -18.02 10.81
N THR A 91 0.49 -17.55 11.35
CA THR A 91 0.59 -17.18 12.77
C THR A 91 -0.30 -15.98 13.06
N PHE A 92 -0.31 -14.97 12.19
CA PHE A 92 -1.21 -13.83 12.35
C PHE A 92 -2.67 -14.27 12.37
N ALA A 93 -3.08 -15.13 11.42
CA ALA A 93 -4.44 -15.66 11.36
C ALA A 93 -4.82 -16.46 12.61
N LEU A 94 -3.89 -17.28 13.14
CA LEU A 94 -4.11 -17.99 14.39
C LEU A 94 -4.29 -17.03 15.58
N LEU A 95 -3.38 -16.09 15.74
CA LEU A 95 -3.40 -15.09 16.81
C LEU A 95 -4.63 -14.17 16.73
N SER A 96 -5.17 -13.94 15.53
CA SER A 96 -6.40 -13.16 15.36
C SER A 96 -7.63 -13.84 16.00
N VAL A 97 -7.53 -15.11 16.33
CA VAL A 97 -8.59 -15.89 17.03
C VAL A 97 -8.22 -16.17 18.47
N THR A 98 -6.95 -16.48 18.76
CA THR A 98 -6.50 -16.95 20.08
C THR A 98 -5.99 -15.84 20.99
N ASP A 99 -5.32 -14.83 20.44
CA ASP A 99 -4.56 -13.83 21.21
C ASP A 99 -4.62 -12.43 20.54
N ARG A 100 -5.83 -11.97 20.22
CA ARG A 100 -6.04 -10.68 19.49
C ARG A 100 -5.34 -9.50 20.16
N ASP A 101 -5.31 -9.46 21.50
CA ASP A 101 -4.71 -8.36 22.25
C ASP A 101 -3.21 -8.21 21.95
N VAL A 102 -2.52 -9.32 21.70
CA VAL A 102 -1.10 -9.31 21.28
C VAL A 102 -0.95 -8.63 19.92
N LEU A 103 -1.83 -8.95 18.97
CA LEU A 103 -1.83 -8.31 17.66
C LEU A 103 -2.16 -6.82 17.77
N HIS A 104 -3.19 -6.45 18.54
CA HIS A 104 -3.57 -5.06 18.76
C HIS A 104 -2.44 -4.25 19.38
N ALA A 105 -1.75 -4.77 20.39
CA ALA A 105 -0.62 -4.09 21.03
C ALA A 105 0.53 -3.84 20.04
N ASN A 106 0.79 -4.78 19.14
CA ASN A 106 1.85 -4.62 18.13
C ASN A 106 1.41 -3.69 16.99
N CYS A 107 0.19 -3.78 16.50
CA CYS A 107 -0.34 -2.84 15.49
C CYS A 107 -0.35 -1.40 16.03
N GLU A 108 -0.78 -1.18 17.27
CA GLU A 108 -0.75 0.14 17.91
C GLU A 108 0.66 0.73 17.95
N ARG A 109 1.65 -0.10 18.30
CA ARG A 109 3.07 0.31 18.31
C ARG A 109 3.56 0.72 16.93
N GLN A 110 3.21 -0.06 15.90
CA GLN A 110 3.58 0.25 14.52
C GLN A 110 2.89 1.51 14.01
N MET A 111 1.61 1.67 14.26
CA MET A 111 0.85 2.87 13.92
C MET A 111 1.53 4.13 14.48
N ARG A 112 1.93 4.12 15.76
CA ARG A 112 2.62 5.27 16.37
C ARG A 112 3.93 5.60 15.68
N LEU A 113 4.71 4.59 15.30
CA LEU A 113 5.97 4.77 14.58
C LEU A 113 5.73 5.40 13.20
N ILE A 114 4.76 4.87 12.44
CA ILE A 114 4.43 5.40 11.12
C ILE A 114 3.90 6.84 11.25
N LEU A 115 3.04 7.11 12.22
CA LEU A 115 2.52 8.47 12.49
C LEU A 115 3.65 9.46 12.79
N ALA A 116 4.63 9.08 13.61
CA ALA A 116 5.78 9.93 13.89
C ALA A 116 6.59 10.22 12.61
N THR A 117 6.80 9.21 11.78
CA THR A 117 7.51 9.32 10.49
C THR A 117 6.76 10.25 9.53
N VAL A 118 5.45 10.05 9.37
CA VAL A 118 4.61 10.87 8.48
C VAL A 118 4.65 12.35 8.90
N ARG A 119 4.46 12.65 10.18
CA ARG A 119 4.53 14.02 10.69
C ARG A 119 5.89 14.66 10.42
N TRP A 120 6.97 13.91 10.66
CA TRP A 120 8.32 14.37 10.40
C TRP A 120 8.57 14.69 8.91
N LEU A 121 8.04 13.87 7.99
CA LEU A 121 8.11 14.10 6.55
C LEU A 121 7.32 15.33 6.13
N LEU A 122 6.07 15.44 6.59
CA LEU A 122 5.18 16.57 6.29
C LEU A 122 5.77 17.91 6.77
N GLU A 123 6.34 17.96 7.98
CA GLU A 123 7.03 19.16 8.50
C GLU A 123 8.19 19.63 7.62
N ARG A 124 8.72 18.74 6.77
CA ARG A 124 9.83 19.03 5.84
C ARG A 124 9.38 19.22 4.40
N GLY A 125 8.08 19.30 4.19
CA GLY A 125 7.49 19.51 2.87
C GLY A 125 7.58 18.29 1.96
N VAL A 126 7.73 17.09 2.52
CA VAL A 126 7.68 15.83 1.77
C VAL A 126 6.24 15.38 1.63
N GLY A 127 5.81 15.13 0.42
CA GLY A 127 4.42 14.83 0.05
C GLY A 127 4.04 15.64 -1.19
N PRO A 128 2.78 15.75 -1.54
CA PRO A 128 1.56 15.35 -0.79
C PRO A 128 1.09 13.91 -1.02
N PHE A 129 1.77 13.12 -1.86
CA PHE A 129 1.34 11.78 -2.22
C PHE A 129 2.13 10.74 -1.45
N PHE A 130 1.41 9.84 -0.76
CA PHE A 130 1.99 8.76 0.04
C PHE A 130 1.41 7.42 -0.38
N SER A 131 2.22 6.34 -0.28
CA SER A 131 1.73 4.98 -0.50
C SER A 131 2.00 4.07 0.69
N ILE A 132 1.06 3.16 0.92
CA ILE A 132 1.08 2.14 1.96
C ILE A 132 0.74 0.80 1.30
N LEU A 133 1.32 -0.28 1.81
CA LEU A 133 1.05 -1.65 1.39
C LEU A 133 0.91 -2.57 2.62
N GLY A 134 0.43 -3.80 2.42
CA GLY A 134 0.34 -4.79 3.50
C GLY A 134 -1.08 -5.17 3.87
N GLU A 135 -2.09 -4.50 3.36
CA GLU A 135 -3.49 -4.79 3.61
C GLU A 135 -3.88 -6.18 3.10
N GLU A 136 -3.15 -6.74 2.14
CA GLU A 136 -3.34 -8.08 1.60
C GLU A 136 -3.18 -9.20 2.62
N TYR A 137 -2.47 -8.97 3.73
CA TYR A 137 -2.39 -9.94 4.81
C TYR A 137 -3.73 -10.15 5.54
N LEU A 138 -4.64 -9.19 5.43
CA LEU A 138 -5.94 -9.17 6.12
C LEU A 138 -7.15 -9.37 5.18
N VAL A 139 -6.92 -9.93 3.99
CA VAL A 139 -8.01 -10.25 3.04
C VAL A 139 -8.33 -11.75 3.01
N PRO A 140 -9.47 -12.15 2.43
CA PRO A 140 -9.78 -13.56 2.22
C PRO A 140 -8.67 -14.30 1.44
N PRO A 141 -8.41 -15.58 1.73
CA PRO A 141 -9.27 -16.47 2.53
C PRO A 141 -8.95 -16.50 4.03
N LEU A 142 -7.83 -15.95 4.50
CA LEU A 142 -7.41 -16.06 5.90
C LEU A 142 -8.22 -15.16 6.82
N HIS A 143 -8.62 -14.01 6.32
CA HIS A 143 -9.36 -12.99 7.08
C HIS A 143 -10.62 -12.54 6.34
N GLY A 144 -11.51 -11.87 7.05
CA GLY A 144 -12.74 -11.33 6.51
C GLY A 144 -12.94 -9.86 6.90
N PRO A 145 -14.09 -9.27 6.57
CA PRO A 145 -14.36 -7.85 6.83
C PRO A 145 -14.13 -7.43 8.28
N LYS A 146 -14.49 -8.27 9.25
CA LYS A 146 -14.28 -7.95 10.67
C LYS A 146 -12.80 -7.78 11.02
N ASP A 147 -11.93 -8.67 10.54
CA ASP A 147 -10.50 -8.57 10.82
C ASP A 147 -9.87 -7.42 10.03
N PHE A 148 -10.35 -7.18 8.82
CA PHE A 148 -9.95 -6.01 8.04
C PHE A 148 -10.28 -4.71 8.78
N ASP A 149 -11.48 -4.58 9.34
CA ASP A 149 -11.88 -3.42 10.13
C ASP A 149 -11.06 -3.29 11.42
N ASP A 150 -10.88 -4.41 12.15
CA ASP A 150 -10.19 -4.41 13.45
C ASP A 150 -8.67 -4.15 13.34
N PHE A 151 -8.03 -4.56 12.24
CA PHE A 151 -6.57 -4.50 12.10
C PHE A 151 -6.07 -3.56 11.00
N ASN A 152 -6.80 -3.36 9.90
CA ASN A 152 -6.45 -2.35 8.90
C ASN A 152 -7.17 -1.03 9.19
N VAL A 153 -8.50 -0.97 9.09
CA VAL A 153 -9.22 0.30 9.23
C VAL A 153 -8.85 1.03 10.53
N ARG A 154 -8.83 0.31 11.63
CA ARG A 154 -8.54 0.87 12.96
C ARG A 154 -7.17 1.53 13.06
N TYR A 155 -6.14 0.96 12.44
CA TYR A 155 -4.76 1.41 12.61
C TYR A 155 -4.22 2.22 11.43
N ASP A 156 -4.78 2.03 10.23
CA ASP A 156 -4.39 2.80 9.06
C ASP A 156 -5.05 4.17 9.03
N ARG A 157 -6.36 4.22 9.35
CA ARG A 157 -7.13 5.46 9.30
C ARG A 157 -6.47 6.65 10.01
N PRO A 158 -5.93 6.52 11.25
CA PRO A 158 -5.24 7.64 11.90
C PRO A 158 -4.01 8.14 11.13
N ILE A 159 -3.35 7.26 10.35
CA ILE A 159 -2.23 7.64 9.50
C ILE A 159 -2.73 8.45 8.30
N LEU A 160 -3.79 7.96 7.65
CA LEU A 160 -4.41 8.65 6.52
C LEU A 160 -4.98 10.01 6.94
N ASP A 161 -5.65 10.08 8.10
CA ASP A 161 -6.21 11.34 8.63
C ASP A 161 -5.11 12.42 8.78
N VAL A 162 -3.93 12.07 9.29
CA VAL A 162 -2.80 13.03 9.41
C VAL A 162 -2.31 13.50 8.04
N ILE A 163 -2.27 12.63 7.04
CA ILE A 163 -1.87 12.99 5.67
C ILE A 163 -2.94 13.89 5.04
N HIS A 164 -4.22 13.55 5.20
CA HIS A 164 -5.35 14.35 4.68
C HIS A 164 -5.44 15.71 5.34
N ASP A 165 -5.22 15.81 6.66
CA ASP A 165 -5.21 17.09 7.40
C ASP A 165 -4.11 18.04 6.88
N ALA A 166 -3.04 17.48 6.31
CA ALA A 166 -2.00 18.24 5.63
C ALA A 166 -2.28 18.52 4.14
N GLY A 167 -3.45 18.11 3.62
CA GLY A 167 -3.83 18.26 2.22
C GLY A 167 -3.23 17.21 1.29
N GLY A 168 -2.75 16.10 1.84
CA GLY A 168 -2.15 14.99 1.08
C GLY A 168 -3.15 13.91 0.65
N TYR A 169 -2.64 12.90 -0.04
CA TYR A 169 -3.38 11.77 -0.61
C TYR A 169 -2.67 10.46 -0.31
N VAL A 170 -3.44 9.38 -0.17
CA VAL A 170 -2.90 8.05 0.13
C VAL A 170 -3.32 7.02 -0.90
N HIS A 171 -2.32 6.41 -1.50
CA HIS A 171 -2.41 5.27 -2.39
C HIS A 171 -2.22 3.98 -1.57
N ILE A 172 -3.17 3.06 -1.65
CA ILE A 172 -3.09 1.75 -1.00
C ILE A 172 -2.79 0.68 -2.03
N HIS A 173 -1.76 -0.12 -1.74
CA HIS A 173 -1.40 -1.27 -2.58
C HIS A 173 -1.80 -2.58 -1.88
N CYS A 174 -2.79 -3.28 -2.46
CA CYS A 174 -3.35 -4.50 -1.87
C CYS A 174 -3.76 -5.51 -2.94
N HIS A 175 -3.02 -6.62 -3.04
CA HIS A 175 -3.35 -7.74 -3.91
C HIS A 175 -4.45 -8.66 -3.34
N GLY A 176 -5.05 -9.47 -4.21
CA GLY A 176 -5.86 -10.62 -3.82
C GLY A 176 -7.36 -10.40 -3.83
N ARG A 177 -8.07 -11.12 -2.93
CA ARG A 177 -9.54 -11.20 -2.93
C ARG A 177 -10.17 -10.07 -2.13
N ILE A 178 -10.33 -8.92 -2.75
CA ILE A 178 -10.77 -7.70 -2.05
C ILE A 178 -12.29 -7.46 -2.08
N ALA A 179 -13.07 -8.22 -2.84
CA ALA A 179 -14.50 -7.94 -3.04
C ALA A 179 -15.27 -7.75 -1.73
N LYS A 180 -15.01 -8.58 -0.71
CA LYS A 180 -15.68 -8.52 0.59
C LYS A 180 -15.17 -7.40 1.49
N VAL A 181 -13.93 -6.97 1.34
CA VAL A 181 -13.27 -5.96 2.16
C VAL A 181 -13.18 -4.59 1.49
N LEU A 182 -13.62 -4.48 0.23
CA LEU A 182 -13.59 -3.22 -0.51
C LEU A 182 -14.29 -2.05 0.21
N PRO A 183 -15.41 -2.23 0.93
CA PRO A 183 -15.97 -1.18 1.77
C PRO A 183 -15.04 -0.70 2.88
N GLY A 184 -14.14 -1.56 3.37
CA GLY A 184 -13.13 -1.21 4.38
C GLY A 184 -12.11 -0.18 3.85
N PHE A 185 -11.71 -0.26 2.57
CA PHE A 185 -10.84 0.75 1.97
C PHE A 185 -11.49 2.14 1.91
N LEU A 186 -12.79 2.21 1.73
CA LEU A 186 -13.54 3.46 1.86
C LEU A 186 -13.59 3.94 3.31
N ALA A 187 -13.72 3.00 4.27
CA ALA A 187 -13.79 3.33 5.69
C ALA A 187 -12.46 3.83 6.24
N LEU A 188 -11.33 3.30 5.77
CA LEU A 188 -10.01 3.81 6.16
C LEU A 188 -9.63 5.13 5.48
N GLY A 189 -10.35 5.50 4.41
CA GLY A 189 -10.16 6.78 3.74
C GLY A 189 -9.15 6.77 2.60
N ALA A 190 -8.90 5.61 1.97
CA ALA A 190 -8.00 5.53 0.81
C ALA A 190 -8.46 6.45 -0.34
N ASP A 191 -7.51 7.13 -0.98
CA ASP A 191 -7.76 7.94 -2.18
C ASP A 191 -7.61 7.12 -3.46
N VAL A 192 -6.63 6.22 -3.49
CA VAL A 192 -6.35 5.31 -4.61
C VAL A 192 -6.17 3.90 -4.08
N LEU A 193 -6.73 2.91 -4.77
CA LEU A 193 -6.53 1.48 -4.50
C LEU A 193 -5.94 0.80 -5.73
N HIS A 194 -4.78 0.17 -5.57
CA HIS A 194 -4.07 -0.63 -6.57
C HIS A 194 -3.65 -1.99 -5.99
N PRO A 195 -3.75 -3.07 -6.72
CA PRO A 195 -4.68 -3.28 -7.83
C PRO A 195 -6.05 -3.75 -7.33
N PHE A 196 -7.05 -3.66 -8.19
CA PHE A 196 -8.29 -4.40 -8.01
C PHE A 196 -8.35 -5.52 -9.05
N GLU A 197 -8.19 -6.74 -8.61
CA GLU A 197 -7.94 -7.87 -9.50
C GLU A 197 -9.19 -8.72 -9.72
N GLY A 198 -9.39 -9.08 -11.01
CA GLY A 198 -10.37 -10.10 -11.39
C GLY A 198 -9.85 -11.53 -11.18
N PRO A 199 -10.73 -12.54 -11.28
CA PRO A 199 -10.31 -13.92 -11.27
C PRO A 199 -9.29 -14.24 -12.38
N PRO A 200 -8.32 -15.13 -12.13
CA PRO A 200 -8.17 -15.96 -10.93
C PRO A 200 -7.36 -15.32 -9.79
N MET A 201 -6.70 -14.19 -10.00
CA MET A 201 -5.80 -13.57 -9.02
C MET A 201 -6.59 -12.89 -7.88
N GLY A 202 -7.66 -12.21 -8.21
CA GLY A 202 -8.60 -11.62 -7.26
C GLY A 202 -10.01 -12.18 -7.42
N ASP A 203 -11.01 -11.42 -6.98
CA ASP A 203 -12.42 -11.85 -6.98
C ASP A 203 -13.42 -10.74 -7.32
N ILE A 204 -12.97 -9.66 -7.97
CA ILE A 204 -13.84 -8.52 -8.31
C ILE A 204 -13.64 -8.04 -9.74
N THR A 205 -14.72 -7.87 -10.47
CA THR A 205 -14.68 -7.28 -11.80
C THR A 205 -14.66 -5.75 -11.73
N PRO A 206 -14.18 -5.03 -12.79
CA PRO A 206 -14.19 -3.57 -12.83
C PRO A 206 -15.58 -2.95 -12.57
N ALA A 207 -16.61 -3.50 -13.19
CA ALA A 207 -17.98 -3.03 -13.00
C ALA A 207 -18.53 -3.27 -11.58
N GLU A 208 -18.11 -4.35 -10.91
CA GLU A 208 -18.45 -4.61 -9.51
C GLU A 208 -17.72 -3.68 -8.56
N ALA A 209 -16.42 -3.49 -8.76
CA ALA A 209 -15.62 -2.55 -7.98
C ALA A 209 -16.20 -1.14 -8.08
N GLN A 210 -16.48 -0.67 -9.30
CA GLN A 210 -17.11 0.62 -9.56
C GLN A 210 -18.44 0.80 -8.80
N ARG A 211 -19.31 -0.21 -8.79
CA ARG A 211 -20.59 -0.14 -8.05
C ARG A 211 -20.41 0.02 -6.54
N VAL A 212 -19.38 -0.62 -5.96
CA VAL A 212 -19.10 -0.53 -4.53
C VAL A 212 -18.51 0.83 -4.18
N VAL A 213 -17.53 1.30 -4.94
CA VAL A 213 -16.81 2.54 -4.59
C VAL A 213 -17.61 3.80 -4.96
N GLY A 214 -18.41 3.76 -6.03
CA GLY A 214 -19.35 4.82 -6.42
C GLY A 214 -18.70 6.19 -6.57
N GLY A 215 -17.47 6.26 -7.11
CA GLY A 215 -16.74 7.51 -7.31
C GLY A 215 -16.03 8.07 -6.08
N ARG A 216 -16.10 7.40 -4.92
CA ARG A 216 -15.49 7.84 -3.65
C ARG A 216 -14.03 7.40 -3.49
N LEU A 217 -13.52 6.56 -4.37
CA LEU A 217 -12.18 5.99 -4.37
C LEU A 217 -11.72 5.90 -5.81
N CYS A 218 -10.52 6.36 -6.11
CA CYS A 218 -9.88 6.12 -7.39
C CYS A 218 -9.45 4.66 -7.48
N LEU A 219 -9.81 3.97 -8.55
CA LEU A 219 -9.36 2.62 -8.82
C LEU A 219 -8.13 2.67 -9.74
N GLU A 220 -7.07 1.97 -9.37
CA GLU A 220 -5.89 1.80 -10.22
C GLU A 220 -5.70 0.34 -10.60
N GLY A 221 -5.49 0.08 -11.85
CA GLY A 221 -5.34 -1.25 -12.43
C GLY A 221 -6.08 -1.30 -13.77
N ASN A 222 -6.63 -2.44 -14.19
CA ASN A 222 -6.49 -3.79 -13.65
C ASN A 222 -6.09 -4.78 -14.76
N ILE A 223 -5.26 -4.29 -15.70
CA ILE A 223 -4.75 -5.17 -16.75
C ILE A 223 -3.82 -6.19 -16.08
N GLN A 224 -4.21 -7.46 -16.08
CA GLN A 224 -3.42 -8.50 -15.42
C GLN A 224 -2.02 -8.57 -16.00
N ILE A 225 -0.99 -8.62 -15.14
CA ILE A 225 0.41 -8.58 -15.61
C ILE A 225 0.76 -9.70 -16.59
N ASN A 226 0.17 -10.89 -16.46
CA ASN A 226 0.37 -11.97 -17.41
C ASN A 226 -0.14 -11.63 -18.82
N ARG A 227 -1.18 -10.79 -18.95
CA ARG A 227 -1.67 -10.32 -20.24
C ARG A 227 -0.62 -9.49 -20.98
N MET A 228 0.24 -8.77 -20.26
CA MET A 228 1.36 -8.06 -20.86
C MET A 228 2.42 -8.97 -21.49
N TYR A 229 2.47 -10.25 -21.06
CA TYR A 229 3.38 -11.25 -21.65
C TYR A 229 2.73 -12.09 -22.72
N GLU A 230 1.43 -12.38 -22.62
CA GLU A 230 0.74 -13.44 -23.36
C GLU A 230 -0.23 -12.90 -24.41
N ALA A 231 -0.82 -11.70 -24.18
CA ALA A 231 -1.80 -11.12 -25.10
C ALA A 231 -1.15 -10.33 -26.23
N THR A 232 -1.89 -10.18 -27.32
CA THR A 232 -1.53 -9.24 -28.39
C THR A 232 -1.76 -7.79 -27.96
N PRO A 233 -1.10 -6.79 -28.58
CA PRO A 233 -1.36 -5.39 -28.33
C PRO A 233 -2.84 -5.00 -28.56
N GLU A 234 -3.50 -5.60 -29.54
CA GLU A 234 -4.91 -5.38 -29.88
C GLU A 234 -5.83 -5.87 -28.76
N GLU A 235 -5.54 -7.05 -28.17
CA GLU A 235 -6.30 -7.57 -27.02
C GLU A 235 -6.13 -6.68 -25.81
N VAL A 236 -4.91 -6.22 -25.49
CA VAL A 236 -4.66 -5.30 -24.36
C VAL A 236 -5.35 -3.97 -24.57
N ARG A 237 -5.39 -3.45 -25.80
CA ARG A 237 -6.17 -2.26 -26.15
C ARG A 237 -7.65 -2.46 -25.84
N ALA A 238 -8.25 -3.56 -26.31
CA ALA A 238 -9.66 -3.85 -26.11
C ALA A 238 -10.01 -4.01 -24.62
N GLU A 239 -9.13 -4.67 -23.83
CA GLU A 239 -9.29 -4.79 -22.37
C GLU A 239 -9.21 -3.41 -21.69
N THR A 240 -8.32 -2.54 -22.14
CA THR A 240 -8.18 -1.17 -21.63
C THR A 240 -9.43 -0.33 -21.93
N GLU A 241 -9.94 -0.39 -23.14
CA GLU A 241 -11.16 0.33 -23.54
C GLU A 241 -12.38 -0.15 -22.74
N ALA A 242 -12.51 -1.46 -22.51
CA ALA A 242 -13.55 -2.03 -21.66
C ALA A 242 -13.42 -1.58 -20.20
N LEU A 243 -12.21 -1.57 -19.65
CA LEU A 243 -11.92 -1.08 -18.30
C LEU A 243 -12.32 0.40 -18.13
N ILE A 244 -11.96 1.24 -19.10
CA ILE A 244 -12.32 2.67 -19.09
C ILE A 244 -13.85 2.83 -19.13
N ALA A 245 -14.55 2.08 -19.97
CA ALA A 245 -16.00 2.14 -20.06
C ALA A 245 -16.70 1.68 -18.77
N ASP A 246 -16.21 0.61 -18.15
CA ASP A 246 -16.81 0.02 -16.96
C ASP A 246 -16.54 0.81 -15.67
N VAL A 247 -15.46 1.58 -15.60
CA VAL A 247 -15.08 2.32 -14.41
C VAL A 247 -15.24 3.82 -14.62
N TYR A 248 -14.40 4.41 -15.47
CA TYR A 248 -14.38 5.86 -15.70
C TYR A 248 -15.68 6.34 -16.38
N GLY A 249 -16.15 5.64 -17.38
CA GLY A 249 -17.41 5.95 -18.09
C GLY A 249 -18.65 5.89 -17.19
N ARG A 250 -18.52 5.33 -15.98
CA ARG A 250 -19.59 5.29 -14.95
C ARG A 250 -19.33 6.23 -13.78
N GLY A 251 -18.36 7.16 -13.90
CA GLY A 251 -18.11 8.23 -12.94
C GLY A 251 -17.20 7.89 -11.79
N THR A 252 -16.40 6.81 -11.88
CA THR A 252 -15.35 6.52 -10.90
C THR A 252 -13.99 6.92 -11.46
N PRO A 253 -13.17 7.71 -10.73
CA PRO A 253 -11.81 8.01 -11.13
C PRO A 253 -11.00 6.73 -11.37
N LEU A 254 -10.19 6.73 -12.43
CA LEU A 254 -9.43 5.56 -12.85
C LEU A 254 -8.01 5.94 -13.26
N ILE A 255 -7.05 5.20 -12.73
CA ILE A 255 -5.68 5.14 -13.23
C ILE A 255 -5.52 3.80 -13.93
N VAL A 256 -5.28 3.81 -15.22
CA VAL A 256 -5.08 2.58 -15.99
C VAL A 256 -3.64 2.12 -15.80
N SER A 257 -3.46 0.95 -15.24
CA SER A 257 -2.15 0.31 -15.05
C SER A 257 -2.24 -1.21 -15.16
N PRO A 258 -1.13 -1.92 -15.36
CA PRO A 258 -1.07 -3.34 -15.06
C PRO A 258 -1.17 -3.59 -13.56
N THR A 259 -1.59 -4.81 -13.17
CA THR A 259 -1.69 -5.21 -11.75
C THR A 259 -0.33 -5.37 -11.06
N ALA A 260 0.75 -5.44 -11.82
CA ALA A 260 2.12 -5.48 -11.31
C ALA A 260 3.13 -5.00 -12.38
N SER A 261 4.35 -4.73 -11.95
CA SER A 261 5.46 -4.47 -12.89
C SER A 261 5.97 -5.76 -13.52
N PRO A 262 6.61 -5.69 -14.72
CA PRO A 262 7.27 -6.85 -15.30
C PRO A 262 8.33 -7.43 -14.36
N TYR A 263 8.14 -8.69 -13.94
CA TYR A 263 9.00 -9.38 -12.96
C TYR A 263 10.06 -10.28 -13.60
N ILE A 264 10.00 -10.49 -14.92
CA ILE A 264 11.03 -11.23 -15.67
C ILE A 264 12.06 -10.24 -16.17
N ARG A 265 13.31 -10.42 -15.75
CA ARG A 265 14.40 -9.53 -16.16
C ARG A 265 14.56 -9.52 -17.68
N GLY A 266 14.59 -8.33 -18.28
CA GLY A 266 14.71 -8.13 -19.73
C GLY A 266 13.40 -8.25 -20.52
N SER A 267 12.28 -8.63 -19.87
CA SER A 267 10.99 -8.77 -20.57
C SER A 267 10.29 -7.44 -20.86
N GLY A 268 10.76 -6.33 -20.31
CA GLY A 268 10.17 -5.03 -20.57
C GLY A 268 10.14 -4.65 -22.06
N GLU A 269 11.16 -5.01 -22.81
CA GLU A 269 11.18 -4.79 -24.28
C GLU A 269 10.12 -5.65 -24.98
N THR A 270 9.94 -6.88 -24.55
CA THR A 270 8.95 -7.82 -25.10
C THR A 270 7.52 -7.36 -24.85
N CYS A 271 7.27 -6.78 -23.65
CA CYS A 271 5.96 -6.25 -23.26
C CYS A 271 5.68 -4.83 -23.77
N PHE A 272 6.67 -4.14 -24.32
CA PHE A 272 6.54 -2.74 -24.70
C PHE A 272 5.40 -2.45 -25.69
N PRO A 273 5.12 -3.28 -26.72
CA PRO A 273 3.98 -3.07 -27.59
C PRO A 273 2.63 -3.08 -26.86
N GLN A 274 2.46 -3.95 -25.86
CA GLN A 274 1.26 -4.03 -25.03
C GLN A 274 1.10 -2.80 -24.14
N TYR A 275 2.19 -2.37 -23.48
CA TYR A 275 2.19 -1.11 -22.72
C TYR A 275 1.84 0.08 -23.61
N ARG A 276 2.37 0.13 -24.81
CA ARG A 276 2.05 1.18 -25.78
C ARG A 276 0.59 1.17 -26.18
N ALA A 277 0.03 0.00 -26.47
CA ALA A 277 -1.37 -0.15 -26.82
C ALA A 277 -2.31 0.32 -25.70
N MET A 278 -1.98 -0.01 -24.44
CA MET A 278 -2.69 0.46 -23.25
C MET A 278 -2.64 2.00 -23.15
N VAL A 279 -1.48 2.59 -23.24
CA VAL A 279 -1.30 4.06 -23.17
C VAL A 279 -2.02 4.75 -24.32
N ASP A 280 -1.91 4.25 -25.55
CA ASP A 280 -2.57 4.82 -26.74
C ASP A 280 -4.11 4.76 -26.61
N ALA A 281 -4.69 3.72 -25.99
CA ALA A 281 -6.11 3.62 -25.70
C ALA A 281 -6.56 4.73 -24.72
N VAL A 282 -5.80 4.96 -23.65
CA VAL A 282 -6.09 6.02 -22.67
C VAL A 282 -6.01 7.40 -23.32
N LEU A 283 -4.97 7.66 -24.12
CA LEU A 283 -4.79 8.95 -24.81
C LEU A 283 -5.90 9.23 -25.82
N ALA A 284 -6.35 8.20 -26.54
CA ALA A 284 -7.46 8.33 -27.47
C ALA A 284 -8.76 8.72 -26.76
N HIS A 285 -9.00 8.17 -25.55
CA HIS A 285 -10.18 8.49 -24.74
C HIS A 285 -10.17 9.92 -24.20
N ARG A 286 -8.99 10.50 -23.89
CA ARG A 286 -8.87 11.90 -23.42
C ARG A 286 -9.19 12.94 -24.51
N SER A 287 -9.20 12.53 -25.76
CA SER A 287 -9.42 13.42 -26.92
C SER A 287 -10.89 13.50 -27.35
N THR A 288 -11.76 12.73 -26.70
CA THR A 288 -13.21 12.73 -26.89
C THR A 288 -13.92 13.41 -25.74
#